data_b327b5af91bcd3ffb9f31aef3d14db4d
#
_entry.id   b327b5af91bcd3ffb9f31aef3d14db4d
#
_cell.length_a   1.000
_cell.length_b   1.000
_cell.length_c   1.000
_cell.angle_alpha   90.00
_cell.angle_beta   90.00
_cell.angle_gamma   90.00
#
_symmetry.space_group_name_H-M   'P 1'
#
loop_
_entity.id
_entity.type
_entity.pdbx_description
1 polymer ?
#
loop_
_entity_poly.entity_id
_entity_poly.type
_entity_poly.pdbx_seq_one_letter_code
_entity_poly.pdbx_strand_id
1 'polypeptide(L)'
;NIVLRRTHLLKKTENSVFSSYIHGQISDGLGKIGVIISIESNAEKDKINEFGKQLAMHIAASKPIAISSDDVDPSVIERERSILIEQAKDSGKPDNIIEKMVEGRISKFFSEITLLDQTWVIDGESKVLKILNDLEKKLSCNILIKDFKYFILGEGIEVEKKDFATEV
;
A
#
# COMPACT_ATOMS: atom_id res chain seq x y z
N ASN A 1 1.94 -25.98 15.06
CA ASN A 1 2.84 -25.92 13.89
C ASN A 1 3.06 -24.45 13.50
N ILE A 2 4.32 -24.02 13.43
CA ILE A 2 4.72 -22.69 13.00
C ILE A 2 5.59 -22.85 11.75
N VAL A 3 5.29 -22.09 10.68
CA VAL A 3 6.06 -22.10 9.44
C VAL A 3 6.49 -20.67 9.13
N LEU A 4 7.79 -20.43 9.03
CA LEU A 4 8.34 -19.20 8.49
C LEU A 4 8.22 -19.24 6.97
N ARG A 5 7.40 -18.38 6.35
CA ARG A 5 7.14 -18.40 4.92
C ARG A 5 8.01 -17.44 4.14
N ARG A 6 8.25 -16.24 4.66
CA ARG A 6 9.09 -15.24 3.99
C ARG A 6 9.71 -14.28 5.00
N THR A 7 10.85 -13.74 4.62
CA THR A 7 11.55 -12.67 5.32
C THR A 7 11.92 -11.59 4.32
N HIS A 8 12.14 -10.38 4.79
CA HIS A 8 12.65 -9.29 3.97
C HIS A 8 13.63 -8.43 4.75
N LEU A 9 14.65 -7.95 4.06
CA LEU A 9 15.65 -7.05 4.60
C LEU A 9 15.60 -5.72 3.86
N LEU A 10 15.32 -4.63 4.57
CA LEU A 10 15.51 -3.28 4.05
C LEU A 10 16.95 -2.83 4.30
N LYS A 11 17.63 -2.39 3.24
CA LYS A 11 19.01 -1.90 3.35
C LYS A 11 19.04 -0.47 3.86
N LYS A 12 19.93 -0.20 4.83
CA LYS A 12 20.15 1.14 5.35
C LYS A 12 21.09 1.91 4.43
N THR A 13 20.70 3.14 4.10
CA THR A 13 21.58 4.19 3.54
C THR A 13 21.90 5.22 4.62
N GLU A 14 22.79 6.18 4.35
CA GLU A 14 23.21 7.17 5.34
C GLU A 14 22.06 8.01 5.91
N ASN A 15 21.10 8.37 5.06
CA ASN A 15 19.96 9.23 5.42
C ASN A 15 18.64 8.45 5.61
N SER A 16 18.72 7.10 5.75
CA SER A 16 17.53 6.27 5.95
C SER A 16 17.00 6.38 7.37
N VAL A 17 15.70 6.56 7.47
CA VAL A 17 14.90 6.36 8.69
C VAL A 17 13.97 5.18 8.45
N PHE A 18 14.00 4.20 9.34
CA PHE A 18 13.08 3.07 9.31
C PHE A 18 12.00 3.28 10.35
N SER A 19 10.76 3.09 9.93
CA SER A 19 9.61 3.07 10.82
C SER A 19 8.84 1.78 10.64
N SER A 20 8.18 1.33 11.69
CA SER A 20 7.38 0.11 11.65
C SER A 20 6.07 0.28 12.39
N TYR A 21 5.09 -0.52 12.02
CA TYR A 21 3.81 -0.63 12.69
C TYR A 21 3.35 -2.09 12.74
N ILE A 22 2.84 -2.49 13.89
CA ILE A 22 2.28 -3.83 14.11
C ILE A 22 0.82 -3.69 14.52
N HIS A 23 -0.06 -4.25 13.72
CA HIS A 23 -1.50 -4.26 13.99
C HIS A 23 -1.93 -5.59 14.60
N GLY A 24 -2.88 -5.53 15.55
CA GLY A 24 -3.34 -6.72 16.26
C GLY A 24 -2.21 -7.35 17.09
N GLN A 25 -1.43 -6.52 17.78
CA GLN A 25 -0.28 -6.93 18.58
C GLN A 25 -0.73 -7.87 19.71
N ILE A 26 -0.03 -8.99 19.84
CA ILE A 26 -0.25 -10.01 20.87
C ILE A 26 0.82 -9.90 21.95
N SER A 27 2.07 -9.62 21.56
CA SER A 27 3.21 -9.32 22.41
C SER A 27 4.18 -8.39 21.68
N ASP A 28 5.22 -7.92 22.34
CA ASP A 28 6.18 -7.02 21.74
C ASP A 28 6.80 -7.63 20.47
N GLY A 29 6.72 -6.89 19.37
CA GLY A 29 7.20 -7.31 18.05
C GLY A 29 6.33 -8.37 17.34
N LEU A 30 5.24 -8.86 17.94
CA LEU A 30 4.38 -9.90 17.35
C LEU A 30 2.94 -9.44 17.18
N GLY A 31 2.38 -9.60 15.98
CA GLY A 31 1.00 -9.23 15.68
C GLY A 31 0.47 -9.90 14.41
N LYS A 32 -0.73 -9.49 13.99
CA LYS A 32 -1.40 -10.06 12.82
C LYS A 32 -0.94 -9.44 11.51
N ILE A 33 -0.60 -8.15 11.53
CA ILE A 33 -0.08 -7.41 10.37
C ILE A 33 1.19 -6.69 10.82
N GLY A 34 2.26 -6.79 10.04
CA GLY A 34 3.49 -6.05 10.23
C GLY A 34 3.81 -5.22 9.00
N VAL A 35 4.16 -3.96 9.20
CA VAL A 35 4.63 -3.05 8.16
C VAL A 35 5.98 -2.48 8.59
N ILE A 36 6.92 -2.45 7.66
CA ILE A 36 8.17 -1.71 7.79
C ILE A 36 8.33 -0.82 6.56
N ILE A 37 8.79 0.41 6.78
CA ILE A 37 9.00 1.41 5.74
C ILE A 37 10.37 2.04 5.87
N SER A 38 11.00 2.31 4.74
CA SER A 38 12.26 3.05 4.61
C SER A 38 11.99 4.40 3.97
N ILE A 39 12.38 5.47 4.65
CA ILE A 39 12.27 6.85 4.20
C ILE A 39 13.66 7.48 4.20
N GLU A 40 14.04 8.17 3.12
CA GLU A 40 15.27 8.95 3.04
C GLU A 40 14.95 10.44 3.16
N SER A 41 15.63 11.13 4.07
CA SER A 41 15.54 12.57 4.24
C SER A 41 16.73 13.11 5.02
N ASN A 42 17.05 14.39 4.78
CA ASN A 42 18.02 15.15 5.56
C ASN A 42 17.39 15.90 6.73
N ALA A 43 16.07 15.75 6.94
CA ALA A 43 15.37 16.36 8.07
C ALA A 43 15.70 15.68 9.40
N GLU A 44 15.24 16.31 10.48
CA GLU A 44 15.31 15.76 11.84
C GLU A 44 14.67 14.36 11.89
N LYS A 45 15.44 13.38 12.35
CA LYS A 45 15.04 11.96 12.32
C LYS A 45 13.76 11.68 13.09
N ASP A 46 13.51 12.37 14.19
CA ASP A 46 12.33 12.16 15.02
C ASP A 46 11.05 12.55 14.28
N LYS A 47 11.07 13.65 13.51
CA LYS A 47 9.93 14.10 12.69
C LYS A 47 9.65 13.12 11.54
N ILE A 48 10.72 12.62 10.90
CA ILE A 48 10.58 11.61 9.84
C ILE A 48 10.06 10.29 10.41
N ASN A 49 10.52 9.90 11.60
CA ASN A 49 10.05 8.68 12.25
C ASN A 49 8.58 8.77 12.68
N GLU A 50 8.13 9.94 13.17
CA GLU A 50 6.72 10.17 13.48
C GLU A 50 5.84 10.01 12.24
N PHE A 51 6.20 10.69 11.15
CA PHE A 51 5.51 10.54 9.87
C PHE A 51 5.56 9.09 9.36
N GLY A 52 6.73 8.44 9.43
CA GLY A 52 6.91 7.06 9.01
C GLY A 52 6.03 6.06 9.78
N LYS A 53 5.83 6.26 11.08
CA LYS A 53 4.89 5.45 11.88
C LYS A 53 3.44 5.63 11.42
N GLN A 54 3.02 6.87 11.17
CA GLN A 54 1.69 7.16 10.65
C GLN A 54 1.49 6.55 9.26
N LEU A 55 2.53 6.63 8.40
CA LEU A 55 2.50 6.06 7.07
C LEU A 55 2.48 4.52 7.11
N ALA A 56 3.22 3.90 8.02
CA ALA A 56 3.18 2.45 8.23
C ALA A 56 1.80 1.97 8.72
N MET A 57 1.13 2.77 9.56
CA MET A 57 -0.25 2.52 9.98
C MET A 57 -1.23 2.63 8.81
N HIS A 58 -1.07 3.65 7.96
CA HIS A 58 -1.85 3.80 6.73
C HIS A 58 -1.68 2.58 5.81
N ILE A 59 -0.43 2.15 5.56
CA ILE A 59 -0.13 0.97 4.75
C ILE A 59 -0.79 -0.29 5.31
N ALA A 60 -0.79 -0.47 6.62
CA ALA A 60 -1.45 -1.61 7.27
C ALA A 60 -2.97 -1.63 7.01
N ALA A 61 -3.61 -0.47 6.94
CA ALA A 61 -5.04 -0.33 6.69
C ALA A 61 -5.39 -0.42 5.20
N SER A 62 -4.65 0.28 4.34
CA SER A 62 -5.01 0.50 2.93
C SER A 62 -4.33 -0.47 1.95
N LYS A 63 -3.30 -1.21 2.39
CA LYS A 63 -2.62 -2.29 1.66
C LYS A 63 -2.19 -1.91 0.23
N PRO A 64 -1.46 -0.81 0.02
CA PRO A 64 -0.94 -0.48 -1.30
C PRO A 64 0.02 -1.55 -1.79
N ILE A 65 0.12 -1.74 -3.10
CA ILE A 65 1.06 -2.69 -3.72
C ILE A 65 2.30 -2.01 -4.29
N ALA A 66 2.25 -0.69 -4.51
CA ALA A 66 3.33 0.13 -5.04
C ALA A 66 3.36 1.50 -4.34
N ILE A 67 4.47 2.23 -4.43
CA ILE A 67 4.57 3.59 -3.89
C ILE A 67 3.84 4.57 -4.80
N SER A 68 4.12 4.52 -6.10
CA SER A 68 3.53 5.37 -7.13
C SER A 68 3.03 4.54 -8.31
N SER A 69 2.33 5.19 -9.26
CA SER A 69 1.91 4.56 -10.51
C SER A 69 3.08 4.04 -11.35
N ASP A 70 4.24 4.70 -11.27
CA ASP A 70 5.43 4.32 -12.04
C ASP A 70 6.07 3.03 -11.50
N ASP A 71 5.78 2.65 -10.26
CA ASP A 71 6.30 1.45 -9.60
C ASP A 71 5.37 0.23 -9.82
N VAL A 72 4.21 0.41 -10.44
CA VAL A 72 3.28 -0.68 -10.72
C VAL A 72 3.76 -1.48 -11.93
N ASP A 73 3.80 -2.81 -11.78
CA ASP A 73 4.15 -3.70 -12.90
C ASP A 73 3.20 -3.46 -14.09
N PRO A 74 3.71 -3.14 -15.29
CA PRO A 74 2.90 -2.89 -16.48
C PRO A 74 1.91 -4.02 -16.78
N SER A 75 2.25 -5.28 -16.47
CA SER A 75 1.38 -6.43 -16.68
C SER A 75 0.10 -6.37 -15.82
N VAL A 76 0.17 -5.78 -14.63
CA VAL A 76 -0.98 -5.56 -13.75
C VAL A 76 -1.93 -4.54 -14.38
N ILE A 77 -1.38 -3.47 -14.93
CA ILE A 77 -2.16 -2.40 -15.58
C ILE A 77 -2.83 -2.93 -16.85
N GLU A 78 -2.09 -3.65 -17.69
CA GLU A 78 -2.60 -4.24 -18.92
C GLU A 78 -3.73 -5.25 -18.65
N ARG A 79 -3.57 -6.08 -17.64
CA ARG A 79 -4.61 -7.02 -17.22
C ARG A 79 -5.88 -6.30 -16.78
N GLU A 80 -5.75 -5.29 -15.92
CA GLU A 80 -6.89 -4.52 -15.44
C GLU A 80 -7.57 -3.77 -16.60
N ARG A 81 -6.79 -3.14 -17.48
CA ARG A 81 -7.29 -2.45 -18.68
C ARG A 81 -8.09 -3.41 -19.56
N SER A 82 -7.59 -4.61 -19.80
CA SER A 82 -8.28 -5.62 -20.62
C SER A 82 -9.64 -6.02 -20.02
N ILE A 83 -9.68 -6.25 -18.71
CA ILE A 83 -10.92 -6.57 -17.98
C ILE A 83 -11.93 -5.39 -18.09
N LEU A 84 -11.46 -4.16 -17.90
CA LEU A 84 -12.31 -2.97 -17.96
C LEU A 84 -12.86 -2.72 -19.36
N ILE A 85 -12.08 -2.97 -20.42
CA ILE A 85 -12.53 -2.88 -21.81
C ILE A 85 -13.62 -3.92 -22.09
N GLU A 86 -13.41 -5.17 -21.66
CA GLU A 86 -14.39 -6.24 -21.86
C GLU A 86 -15.72 -5.91 -21.17
N GLN A 87 -15.66 -5.50 -19.91
CA GLN A 87 -16.85 -5.04 -19.17
C GLN A 87 -17.55 -3.83 -19.80
N ALA A 88 -16.78 -2.93 -20.42
CA ALA A 88 -17.35 -1.73 -21.04
C ALA A 88 -18.00 -2.02 -22.38
N LYS A 89 -17.51 -3.00 -23.16
CA LYS A 89 -18.11 -3.45 -24.43
C LYS A 89 -19.55 -3.94 -24.25
N ASP A 90 -19.82 -4.63 -23.15
CA ASP A 90 -21.16 -5.11 -22.81
C ASP A 90 -22.18 -3.98 -22.60
N SER A 91 -21.70 -2.76 -22.41
CA SER A 91 -22.56 -1.57 -22.22
C SER A 91 -23.19 -1.03 -23.51
N GLY A 92 -22.77 -1.50 -24.70
CA GLY A 92 -23.25 -1.05 -26.00
C GLY A 92 -22.94 0.42 -26.35
N LYS A 93 -21.96 1.02 -25.64
CA LYS A 93 -21.54 2.42 -25.88
C LYS A 93 -20.54 2.52 -27.01
N PRO A 94 -20.44 3.68 -27.70
CA PRO A 94 -19.42 3.94 -28.71
C PRO A 94 -17.99 3.82 -28.14
N ASP A 95 -17.04 3.39 -28.99
CA ASP A 95 -15.65 3.11 -28.59
C ASP A 95 -14.96 4.31 -27.91
N ASN A 96 -15.18 5.53 -28.39
CA ASN A 96 -14.61 6.75 -27.80
C ASN A 96 -15.14 7.04 -26.39
N ILE A 97 -16.33 6.57 -26.06
CA ILE A 97 -16.88 6.67 -24.69
C ILE A 97 -16.32 5.55 -23.82
N ILE A 98 -16.15 4.35 -24.39
CA ILE A 98 -15.54 3.22 -23.70
C ILE A 98 -14.10 3.58 -23.28
N GLU A 99 -13.28 4.15 -24.17
CA GLU A 99 -11.93 4.57 -23.86
C GLU A 99 -11.87 5.54 -22.66
N LYS A 100 -12.70 6.59 -22.67
CA LYS A 100 -12.76 7.55 -21.55
C LYS A 100 -13.22 6.90 -20.23
N MET A 101 -14.15 5.95 -20.32
CA MET A 101 -14.60 5.19 -19.13
C MET A 101 -13.49 4.32 -18.56
N VAL A 102 -12.73 3.65 -19.43
CA VAL A 102 -11.60 2.81 -19.05
C VAL A 102 -10.50 3.66 -18.40
N GLU A 103 -10.14 4.80 -19.00
CA GLU A 103 -9.14 5.70 -18.41
C GLU A 103 -9.56 6.21 -17.03
N GLY A 104 -10.83 6.61 -16.86
CA GLY A 104 -11.34 7.02 -15.56
C GLY A 104 -11.29 5.89 -14.52
N ARG A 105 -11.58 4.65 -14.92
CA ARG A 105 -11.49 3.49 -14.03
C ARG A 105 -10.05 3.10 -13.71
N ILE A 106 -9.13 3.19 -14.67
CA ILE A 106 -7.70 2.98 -14.44
C ILE A 106 -7.15 4.03 -13.46
N SER A 107 -7.54 5.30 -13.60
CA SER A 107 -7.18 6.34 -12.62
C SER A 107 -7.69 6.01 -11.21
N LYS A 108 -8.91 5.50 -11.10
CA LYS A 108 -9.46 5.02 -9.82
C LYS A 108 -8.69 3.82 -9.29
N PHE A 109 -8.35 2.86 -10.14
CA PHE A 109 -7.54 1.70 -9.79
C PHE A 109 -6.19 2.11 -9.19
N PHE A 110 -5.47 3.05 -9.82
CA PHE A 110 -4.24 3.60 -9.24
C PHE A 110 -4.47 4.21 -7.85
N SER A 111 -5.57 4.95 -7.65
CA SER A 111 -5.88 5.54 -6.34
C SER A 111 -6.18 4.50 -5.25
N GLU A 112 -6.45 3.27 -5.62
CA GLU A 112 -6.67 2.17 -4.68
C GLU A 112 -5.39 1.39 -4.38
N ILE A 113 -4.48 1.24 -5.37
CA ILE A 113 -3.32 0.36 -5.26
C ILE A 113 -1.98 1.07 -5.00
N THR A 114 -1.87 2.39 -5.27
CA THR A 114 -0.64 3.14 -5.08
C THR A 114 -0.67 3.99 -3.82
N LEU A 115 0.37 3.89 -3.00
CA LEU A 115 0.46 4.54 -1.71
C LEU A 115 0.23 6.06 -1.79
N LEU A 116 0.88 6.73 -2.75
CA LEU A 116 0.83 8.19 -2.87
C LEU A 116 -0.55 8.72 -3.30
N ASP A 117 -1.32 7.90 -4.05
CA ASP A 117 -2.64 8.28 -4.56
C ASP A 117 -3.79 7.89 -3.63
N GLN A 118 -3.52 7.07 -2.61
CA GLN A 118 -4.53 6.68 -1.63
C GLN A 118 -4.97 7.85 -0.75
N THR A 119 -6.21 7.79 -0.27
CA THR A 119 -6.72 8.71 0.74
C THR A 119 -6.10 8.40 2.09
N TRP A 120 -5.54 9.42 2.74
CA TRP A 120 -4.89 9.30 4.03
C TRP A 120 -5.86 8.85 5.13
N VAL A 121 -5.58 7.72 5.77
CA VAL A 121 -6.53 7.11 6.74
C VAL A 121 -6.75 7.93 8.01
N ILE A 122 -5.86 8.88 8.32
CA ILE A 122 -5.94 9.65 9.57
C ILE A 122 -6.93 10.79 9.45
N ASP A 123 -6.98 11.48 8.31
CA ASP A 123 -7.94 12.57 8.08
C ASP A 123 -9.14 12.15 7.21
N GLY A 124 -9.02 11.06 6.44
CA GLY A 124 -10.07 10.54 5.57
C GLY A 124 -10.36 11.37 4.32
N GLU A 125 -9.59 12.41 4.04
CA GLU A 125 -9.86 13.37 2.96
C GLU A 125 -8.66 13.62 2.05
N SER A 126 -7.47 13.87 2.63
CA SER A 126 -6.27 14.23 1.87
C SER A 126 -5.63 13.01 1.20
N LYS A 127 -4.96 13.22 0.09
CA LYS A 127 -4.09 12.19 -0.49
C LYS A 127 -2.77 12.11 0.29
N VAL A 128 -2.19 10.90 0.36
CA VAL A 128 -0.86 10.69 0.97
C VAL A 128 0.20 11.61 0.36
N LEU A 129 0.19 11.77 -0.98
CA LEU A 129 1.09 12.68 -1.69
C LEU A 129 0.97 14.13 -1.18
N LYS A 130 -0.25 14.61 -0.90
CA LYS A 130 -0.46 15.96 -0.35
C LYS A 130 0.15 16.08 1.04
N ILE A 131 -0.07 15.10 1.91
CA ILE A 131 0.50 15.08 3.27
C ILE A 131 2.02 15.09 3.21
N LEU A 132 2.62 14.29 2.30
CA LEU A 132 4.07 14.26 2.07
C LEU A 132 4.59 15.64 1.65
N ASN A 133 4.00 16.25 0.62
CA ASN A 133 4.39 17.57 0.10
C ASN A 133 4.25 18.68 1.15
N ASP A 134 3.21 18.64 1.97
CA ASP A 134 2.99 19.62 3.05
C ASP A 134 4.05 19.46 4.15
N LEU A 135 4.46 18.24 4.45
CA LEU A 135 5.55 17.95 5.39
C LEU A 135 6.91 18.41 4.84
N GLU A 136 7.20 18.18 3.56
CA GLU A 136 8.41 18.65 2.88
C GLU A 136 8.54 20.17 2.95
N LYS A 137 7.46 20.89 2.67
CA LYS A 137 7.41 22.35 2.80
C LYS A 137 7.65 22.80 4.23
N LYS A 138 7.00 22.17 5.21
CA LYS A 138 7.13 22.48 6.63
C LYS A 138 8.56 22.29 7.14
N LEU A 139 9.24 21.23 6.67
CA LEU A 139 10.60 20.89 7.09
C LEU A 139 11.68 21.48 6.17
N SER A 140 11.28 22.11 5.06
CA SER A 140 12.19 22.66 4.02
C SER A 140 13.21 21.65 3.54
N CYS A 141 12.78 20.39 3.36
CA CYS A 141 13.65 19.28 2.93
C CYS A 141 12.88 18.32 2.03
N ASN A 142 13.59 17.51 1.28
CA ASN A 142 13.04 16.44 0.48
C ASN A 142 12.81 15.18 1.34
N ILE A 143 11.71 14.49 1.12
CA ILE A 143 11.35 13.25 1.80
C ILE A 143 11.03 12.20 0.75
N LEU A 144 11.86 11.16 0.65
CA LEU A 144 11.70 10.10 -0.33
C LEU A 144 11.31 8.79 0.35
N ILE A 145 10.13 8.29 0.03
CA ILE A 145 9.73 6.94 0.41
C ILE A 145 10.46 5.97 -0.51
N LYS A 146 11.37 5.14 0.04
CA LYS A 146 12.23 4.24 -0.73
C LYS A 146 11.61 2.88 -0.97
N ASP A 147 11.07 2.29 0.08
CA ASP A 147 10.49 0.96 0.03
C ASP A 147 9.61 0.73 1.27
N PHE A 148 8.66 -0.15 1.15
CA PHE A 148 7.90 -0.68 2.27
C PHE A 148 7.65 -2.17 2.11
N LYS A 149 7.44 -2.86 3.22
CA LYS A 149 7.01 -4.26 3.20
C LYS A 149 5.83 -4.43 4.13
N TYR A 150 4.87 -5.17 3.62
CA TYR A 150 3.64 -5.52 4.29
C TYR A 150 3.58 -7.03 4.48
N PHE A 151 3.28 -7.47 5.67
CA PHE A 151 3.11 -8.88 6.02
C PHE A 151 1.81 -9.08 6.78
N ILE A 152 1.06 -10.09 6.40
CA ILE A 152 -0.15 -10.50 7.11
C ILE A 152 -0.04 -11.96 7.51
N LEU A 153 -0.42 -12.26 8.75
CA LEU A 153 -0.45 -13.62 9.27
C LEU A 153 -1.44 -14.48 8.47
N GLY A 154 -0.98 -15.63 8.00
CA GLY A 154 -1.81 -16.56 7.23
C GLY A 154 -2.02 -16.19 5.76
N GLU A 155 -1.33 -15.17 5.23
CA GLU A 155 -1.43 -14.79 3.83
C GLU A 155 -1.09 -15.96 2.90
N GLY A 156 -2.01 -16.25 1.94
CA GLY A 156 -1.85 -17.34 0.95
C GLY A 156 -1.96 -18.75 1.55
N ILE A 157 -2.51 -18.91 2.75
CA ILE A 157 -2.87 -20.22 3.29
C ILE A 157 -4.36 -20.43 3.01
N GLU A 158 -4.67 -21.45 2.22
CA GLU A 158 -6.04 -21.95 2.11
C GLU A 158 -6.41 -22.65 3.42
N VAL A 159 -7.29 -22.04 4.19
CA VAL A 159 -7.89 -22.68 5.35
C VAL A 159 -9.05 -23.52 4.84
N GLU A 160 -8.91 -24.86 4.83
CA GLU A 160 -10.06 -25.73 4.67
C GLU A 160 -11.09 -25.35 5.73
N LYS A 161 -12.23 -24.83 5.31
CA LYS A 161 -13.40 -24.69 6.20
C LYS A 161 -13.86 -26.08 6.55
N LYS A 162 -13.36 -26.62 7.64
CA LYS A 162 -13.97 -27.82 8.24
C LYS A 162 -15.37 -27.43 8.67
N ASP A 163 -16.34 -27.98 7.99
CA ASP A 163 -17.75 -27.84 8.37
C ASP A 163 -17.94 -28.70 9.62
N PHE A 164 -18.02 -28.05 10.78
CA PHE A 164 -18.24 -28.69 12.07
C PHE A 164 -19.55 -29.49 12.13
N ALA A 165 -20.42 -29.34 11.12
CA ALA A 165 -21.70 -30.09 11.03
C ALA A 165 -21.51 -31.54 10.56
N THR A 166 -20.31 -31.96 10.10
CA THR A 166 -20.05 -33.33 9.65
C THR A 166 -19.31 -34.21 10.66
N GLU A 167 -19.02 -33.73 11.85
CA GLU A 167 -18.37 -34.49 12.93
C GLU A 167 -19.37 -34.95 14.05
N VAL A 168 -20.67 -35.07 13.76
CA VAL A 168 -21.67 -35.64 14.70
C VAL A 168 -22.17 -36.94 14.15
#